data_92c0cb80308557e201b7291cb5fd8619
#
_entry.id   92c0cb80308557e201b7291cb5fd8619
#
_cell.length_a   1.000
_cell.length_b   1.000
_cell.length_c   1.000
_cell.angle_alpha   90.00
_cell.angle_beta   90.00
_cell.angle_gamma   90.00
#
_symmetry.space_group_name_H-M   'P 1'
#
loop_
_entity.id
_entity.type
_entity.pdbx_description
1 polymer ?
#
loop_
_entity_poly.entity_id
_entity_poly.type
_entity_poly.pdbx_seq_one_letter_code
_entity_poly.pdbx_strand_id
1 'polypeptide(L)'
;MNNSIARRLWIHLRGAIALTAALVSIANIAHAAGATAVPGGVYAWPVPENSRNVRFNGHPVLIAGDTALVGIPIQQSLGNATLTFMQQGQELTHTFEIVDKRYTEQRITLKNQEMVTPNPQQLERIRAEGKRQRAIYAQVSKAIDLSAGFTMPLQGRTTSLFGHRRFFNDQPRSPHSGLDIAAPTGTPITAPAPGTVALVDDLYYNGKTVFLDHGQGLITMYCHLSEQSVTTGQVVEQNQQIGLVGATGRVTGPHLHWSVSLNG
;
A
#
# COMPACT_ATOMS: atom_id res chain seq x y z
N MET A 1 -40.03 37.72 -20.03
CA MET A 1 -40.34 36.26 -20.09
C MET A 1 -39.01 35.55 -20.17
N ASN A 2 -38.68 35.16 -19.11
CA ASN A 2 -38.30 33.99 -18.28
C ASN A 2 -36.85 33.56 -18.39
N ASN A 3 -36.08 34.07 -17.45
CA ASN A 3 -34.84 33.49 -16.94
C ASN A 3 -35.18 32.30 -16.01
N SER A 4 -34.95 31.07 -16.40
CA SER A 4 -34.98 29.94 -15.48
C SER A 4 -34.32 28.64 -16.03
N ILE A 5 -33.07 28.66 -16.47
CA ILE A 5 -32.25 27.43 -16.76
C ILE A 5 -30.78 27.63 -16.33
N ALA A 6 -30.53 28.15 -15.16
CA ALA A 6 -29.13 28.31 -14.69
C ALA A 6 -29.00 28.00 -13.18
N ARG A 7 -29.63 26.94 -12.68
CA ARG A 7 -29.50 26.55 -11.25
C ARG A 7 -29.59 25.05 -10.99
N ARG A 8 -29.00 24.17 -11.82
CA ARG A 8 -28.92 22.73 -11.49
C ARG A 8 -27.64 22.05 -11.99
N LEU A 9 -26.48 22.67 -11.86
CA LEU A 9 -25.20 22.01 -12.22
C LEU A 9 -24.05 22.32 -11.23
N TRP A 10 -24.31 22.33 -9.92
CA TRP A 10 -23.26 22.71 -8.94
C TRP A 10 -23.20 21.81 -7.69
N ILE A 11 -23.62 20.54 -7.73
CA ILE A 11 -23.58 19.68 -6.53
C ILE A 11 -22.79 18.37 -6.70
N HIS A 12 -22.19 18.08 -7.86
CA HIS A 12 -21.41 16.82 -8.04
C HIS A 12 -19.91 17.00 -8.26
N LEU A 13 -19.31 18.12 -7.85
CA LEU A 13 -17.88 18.37 -8.09
C LEU A 13 -17.04 18.57 -6.81
N ARG A 14 -17.41 17.97 -5.68
CA ARG A 14 -16.63 18.12 -4.43
C ARG A 14 -16.02 16.84 -3.85
N GLY A 15 -16.18 15.69 -4.50
CA GLY A 15 -15.62 14.41 -4.04
C GLY A 15 -14.36 13.92 -4.77
N ALA A 16 -14.05 14.46 -5.95
CA ALA A 16 -12.97 13.93 -6.79
C ALA A 16 -11.62 14.71 -6.70
N ILE A 17 -11.58 15.81 -5.94
CA ILE A 17 -10.42 16.74 -6.00
C ILE A 17 -9.29 16.40 -5.02
N ALA A 18 -9.50 15.52 -4.03
CA ALA A 18 -8.52 15.33 -2.96
C ALA A 18 -7.41 14.31 -3.27
N LEU A 19 -7.58 13.38 -4.21
CA LEU A 19 -6.59 12.33 -4.46
C LEU A 19 -5.81 12.52 -5.78
N THR A 20 -6.41 13.15 -6.79
CA THR A 20 -5.65 13.63 -7.96
C THR A 20 -4.62 14.70 -7.55
N ALA A 21 -4.91 15.49 -6.50
CA ALA A 21 -3.94 16.41 -5.91
C ALA A 21 -2.76 15.71 -5.22
N ALA A 22 -2.92 14.50 -4.67
CA ALA A 22 -1.82 13.78 -4.02
C ALA A 22 -0.85 13.14 -5.02
N LEU A 23 -1.32 12.59 -6.13
CA LEU A 23 -0.45 12.05 -7.19
C LEU A 23 0.13 13.16 -8.10
N VAL A 24 -0.63 14.22 -8.38
CA VAL A 24 -0.14 15.39 -9.13
C VAL A 24 0.81 16.25 -8.27
N SER A 25 0.63 16.29 -6.93
CA SER A 25 1.59 16.95 -6.03
C SER A 25 2.89 16.15 -5.85
N ILE A 26 2.90 14.83 -6.04
CA ILE A 26 4.14 14.02 -6.05
C ILE A 26 4.98 14.37 -7.30
N ALA A 27 4.38 14.57 -8.46
CA ALA A 27 5.11 14.97 -9.68
C ALA A 27 5.72 16.40 -9.60
N ASN A 28 5.13 17.30 -8.83
CA ASN A 28 5.66 18.66 -8.64
C ASN A 28 6.72 18.80 -7.52
N ILE A 29 6.91 17.77 -6.67
CA ILE A 29 7.96 17.79 -5.62
C ILE A 29 9.34 17.41 -6.19
N ALA A 30 9.40 16.79 -7.38
CA ALA A 30 10.63 16.27 -7.97
C ALA A 30 11.55 17.34 -8.62
N HIS A 31 11.23 18.64 -8.56
CA HIS A 31 12.02 19.71 -9.21
C HIS A 31 12.82 20.59 -8.25
N ALA A 32 12.92 20.26 -6.96
CA ALA A 32 13.78 20.98 -6.03
C ALA A 32 15.11 20.23 -5.84
N ALA A 33 16.23 20.95 -6.01
CA ALA A 33 17.58 20.47 -5.78
C ALA A 33 17.71 19.80 -4.40
N GLY A 34 18.16 18.51 -4.38
CA GLY A 34 18.26 17.71 -3.17
C GLY A 34 17.04 16.79 -2.96
N ALA A 35 16.74 15.96 -3.96
CA ALA A 35 15.65 14.98 -3.84
C ALA A 35 15.95 14.01 -2.72
N THR A 36 15.26 14.17 -1.60
CA THR A 36 15.40 13.30 -0.43
C THR A 36 14.19 12.37 -0.33
N ALA A 37 14.40 11.18 0.24
CA ALA A 37 13.36 10.27 0.64
C ALA A 37 13.48 9.96 2.14
N VAL A 38 12.49 9.24 2.68
CA VAL A 38 12.50 8.83 4.09
C VAL A 38 12.23 7.33 4.16
N PRO A 39 12.74 6.60 5.16
CA PRO A 39 12.35 5.21 5.40
C PRO A 39 10.83 5.08 5.47
N GLY A 40 10.25 4.12 4.74
CA GLY A 40 8.79 3.94 4.63
C GLY A 40 8.07 4.94 3.71
N GLY A 41 8.79 5.81 3.01
CA GLY A 41 8.24 6.76 2.04
C GLY A 41 8.21 6.21 0.60
N VAL A 42 7.80 7.07 -0.31
CA VAL A 42 7.88 6.85 -1.77
C VAL A 42 8.77 7.93 -2.36
N TYR A 43 9.76 7.51 -3.13
CA TYR A 43 10.61 8.41 -3.91
C TYR A 43 10.12 8.44 -5.35
N ALA A 44 9.80 9.62 -5.86
CA ALA A 44 9.40 9.82 -7.25
C ALA A 44 10.59 10.38 -8.03
N TRP A 45 10.97 9.69 -9.11
CA TRP A 45 12.10 10.08 -9.94
C TRP A 45 11.69 10.17 -11.41
N PRO A 46 11.84 11.35 -12.07
CA PRO A 46 11.65 11.47 -13.51
C PRO A 46 12.65 10.59 -14.26
N VAL A 47 12.17 9.62 -15.00
CA VAL A 47 13.00 8.66 -15.73
C VAL A 47 13.52 9.33 -17.01
N PRO A 48 14.85 9.38 -17.26
CA PRO A 48 15.38 9.93 -18.48
C PRO A 48 14.83 9.20 -19.73
N GLU A 49 14.61 9.91 -20.81
CA GLU A 49 14.14 9.34 -22.07
C GLU A 49 14.99 8.15 -22.52
N ASN A 50 14.36 7.13 -23.09
CA ASN A 50 14.99 5.90 -23.55
C ASN A 50 15.65 5.06 -22.44
N SER A 51 15.33 5.33 -21.17
CA SER A 51 15.74 4.48 -20.06
C SER A 51 14.79 3.29 -19.88
N ARG A 52 15.33 2.18 -19.38
CA ARG A 52 14.58 0.96 -19.09
C ARG A 52 15.20 0.22 -17.91
N ASN A 53 14.51 -0.80 -17.39
CA ASN A 53 15.00 -1.65 -16.30
C ASN A 53 15.39 -0.87 -15.05
N VAL A 54 14.59 0.14 -14.67
CA VAL A 54 14.85 0.89 -13.43
C VAL A 54 14.66 -0.03 -12.23
N ARG A 55 15.67 -0.06 -11.35
CA ARG A 55 15.69 -0.93 -10.17
C ARG A 55 16.12 -0.18 -8.91
N PHE A 56 15.56 -0.61 -7.79
CA PHE A 56 16.00 -0.21 -6.45
C PHE A 56 16.25 -1.46 -5.61
N ASN A 57 17.41 -1.55 -4.98
CA ASN A 57 17.84 -2.75 -4.22
C ASN A 57 17.67 -4.07 -5.02
N GLY A 58 17.89 -4.03 -6.34
CA GLY A 58 17.73 -5.16 -7.24
C GLY A 58 16.30 -5.45 -7.70
N HIS A 59 15.29 -4.81 -7.13
CA HIS A 59 13.87 -4.99 -7.50
C HIS A 59 13.44 -3.98 -8.57
N PRO A 60 12.68 -4.40 -9.60
CA PRO A 60 12.06 -3.46 -10.54
C PRO A 60 11.14 -2.49 -9.80
N VAL A 61 11.08 -1.25 -10.25
CA VAL A 61 10.21 -0.22 -9.68
C VAL A 61 9.01 0.06 -10.58
N LEU A 62 7.93 0.57 -10.01
CA LEU A 62 6.73 0.99 -10.75
C LEU A 62 7.06 2.21 -11.61
N ILE A 63 6.74 2.15 -12.91
CA ILE A 63 6.81 3.27 -13.83
C ILE A 63 5.39 3.77 -14.13
N ALA A 64 5.11 5.00 -13.73
CA ALA A 64 3.86 5.70 -13.98
C ALA A 64 4.13 6.88 -14.93
N GLY A 65 3.76 6.71 -16.20
CA GLY A 65 4.13 7.68 -17.26
C GLY A 65 5.65 7.74 -17.44
N ASP A 66 6.23 8.91 -17.17
CA ASP A 66 7.67 9.19 -17.23
C ASP A 66 8.35 9.13 -15.83
N THR A 67 7.64 8.73 -14.80
CA THR A 67 8.10 8.79 -13.41
C THR A 67 8.22 7.40 -12.80
N ALA A 68 9.38 7.09 -12.21
CA ALA A 68 9.59 5.92 -11.36
C ALA A 68 9.07 6.22 -9.93
N LEU A 69 8.18 5.36 -9.43
CA LEU A 69 7.70 5.40 -8.05
C LEU A 69 8.41 4.29 -7.26
N VAL A 70 9.28 4.69 -6.35
CA VAL A 70 10.18 3.80 -5.61
C VAL A 70 9.72 3.71 -4.16
N GLY A 71 9.27 2.53 -3.74
CA GLY A 71 8.99 2.26 -2.32
C GLY A 71 10.29 2.17 -1.53
N ILE A 72 10.42 2.97 -0.49
CA ILE A 72 11.59 2.94 0.41
C ILE A 72 11.24 2.06 1.61
N PRO A 73 11.95 0.94 1.83
CA PRO A 73 11.71 0.09 3.00
C PRO A 73 11.78 0.89 4.30
N ILE A 74 10.92 0.57 5.28
CA ILE A 74 10.93 1.27 6.58
C ILE A 74 12.23 1.03 7.36
N GLN A 75 12.96 -0.04 7.03
CA GLN A 75 14.28 -0.36 7.60
C GLN A 75 15.44 0.14 6.74
N GLN A 76 15.18 0.92 5.68
CA GLN A 76 16.23 1.47 4.82
C GLN A 76 17.19 2.32 5.64
N SER A 77 18.49 2.08 5.46
CA SER A 77 19.55 2.86 6.10
C SER A 77 19.53 4.31 5.61
N LEU A 78 19.87 5.24 6.50
CA LEU A 78 20.04 6.65 6.17
C LEU A 78 21.28 6.87 5.31
N GLY A 79 21.32 7.97 4.57
CA GLY A 79 22.38 8.37 3.67
C GLY A 79 22.09 8.04 2.21
N ASN A 80 23.12 7.91 1.39
CA ASN A 80 22.95 7.73 -0.04
C ASN A 80 22.31 6.39 -0.40
N ALA A 81 21.32 6.44 -1.27
CA ALA A 81 20.68 5.32 -1.93
C ALA A 81 20.74 5.47 -3.45
N THR A 82 20.72 4.36 -4.19
CA THR A 82 21.00 4.38 -5.62
C THR A 82 19.95 3.58 -6.38
N LEU A 83 19.39 4.19 -7.43
CA LEU A 83 18.68 3.49 -8.50
C LEU A 83 19.66 3.06 -9.56
N THR A 84 19.45 1.89 -10.17
CA THR A 84 20.13 1.48 -11.41
C THR A 84 19.13 1.48 -12.55
N PHE A 85 19.58 1.81 -13.76
CA PHE A 85 18.75 1.78 -14.97
C PHE A 85 19.62 1.62 -16.22
N MET A 86 19.02 1.14 -17.31
CA MET A 86 19.70 0.99 -18.60
C MET A 86 19.35 2.16 -19.50
N GLN A 87 20.34 2.82 -20.10
CA GLN A 87 20.19 3.83 -21.14
C GLN A 87 21.24 3.64 -22.22
N GLN A 88 20.86 3.62 -23.49
CA GLN A 88 21.74 3.41 -24.64
C GLN A 88 22.63 2.15 -24.51
N GLY A 89 22.14 1.10 -23.88
CA GLY A 89 22.88 -0.15 -23.68
C GLY A 89 23.87 -0.16 -22.50
N GLN A 90 24.00 0.94 -21.78
CA GLN A 90 24.84 1.06 -20.58
C GLN A 90 23.98 1.06 -19.32
N GLU A 91 24.52 0.44 -18.25
CA GLU A 91 23.94 0.56 -16.91
C GLU A 91 24.42 1.86 -16.27
N LEU A 92 23.49 2.68 -15.85
CA LEU A 92 23.72 3.96 -15.19
C LEU A 92 23.09 3.95 -13.81
N THR A 93 23.46 4.92 -12.98
CA THR A 93 22.96 5.09 -11.63
C THR A 93 22.44 6.50 -11.39
N HIS A 94 21.39 6.58 -10.54
CA HIS A 94 20.90 7.81 -9.97
C HIS A 94 20.96 7.71 -8.45
N THR A 95 21.61 8.66 -7.80
CA THR A 95 21.79 8.70 -6.33
C THR A 95 20.87 9.76 -5.73
N PHE A 96 20.24 9.40 -4.61
CA PHE A 96 19.39 10.29 -3.80
C PHE A 96 19.66 10.03 -2.32
N GLU A 97 19.23 10.94 -1.45
CA GLU A 97 19.50 10.84 -0.02
C GLU A 97 18.29 10.31 0.75
N ILE A 98 18.52 9.37 1.67
CA ILE A 98 17.54 8.93 2.67
C ILE A 98 17.79 9.70 3.96
N VAL A 99 16.84 10.52 4.36
CA VAL A 99 16.90 11.33 5.59
C VAL A 99 16.01 10.73 6.69
N ASP A 100 16.31 11.04 7.95
CA ASP A 100 15.57 10.48 9.09
C ASP A 100 14.10 10.91 9.11
N LYS A 101 13.25 9.98 9.53
CA LYS A 101 11.83 10.23 9.83
C LYS A 101 11.47 9.55 11.13
N ARG A 102 11.03 10.34 12.11
CA ARG A 102 10.50 9.81 13.36
C ARG A 102 9.06 9.35 13.19
N TYR A 103 8.83 8.10 13.53
CA TYR A 103 7.51 7.49 13.62
C TYR A 103 7.05 7.45 15.08
N THR A 104 5.80 7.79 15.33
CA THR A 104 5.21 7.78 16.67
C THR A 104 5.05 6.35 17.19
N GLU A 105 4.97 6.20 18.52
CA GLU A 105 4.70 4.92 19.16
C GLU A 105 3.20 4.66 19.29
N GLN A 106 2.83 3.40 19.14
CA GLN A 106 1.48 2.91 19.40
C GLN A 106 1.57 1.71 20.34
N ARG A 107 1.01 1.86 21.55
CA ARG A 107 0.94 0.81 22.56
C ARG A 107 -0.48 0.24 22.58
N ILE A 108 -0.60 -1.07 22.41
CA ILE A 108 -1.87 -1.79 22.28
C ILE A 108 -1.88 -2.94 23.28
N THR A 109 -2.93 -2.99 24.11
CA THR A 109 -3.17 -4.11 25.02
C THR A 109 -4.10 -5.11 24.36
N LEU A 110 -3.64 -6.34 24.20
CA LEU A 110 -4.42 -7.46 23.68
C LEU A 110 -4.80 -8.41 24.83
N LYS A 111 -6.08 -8.79 24.89
CA LYS A 111 -6.57 -9.79 25.86
C LYS A 111 -6.09 -11.19 25.53
N ASN A 112 -6.02 -11.53 24.23
CA ASN A 112 -5.53 -12.83 23.77
C ASN A 112 -4.00 -12.83 23.76
N GLN A 113 -3.41 -13.49 24.77
CA GLN A 113 -1.97 -13.57 24.96
C GLN A 113 -1.27 -14.35 23.84
N GLU A 114 -1.92 -15.33 23.21
CA GLU A 114 -1.34 -16.09 22.10
C GLU A 114 -1.09 -15.22 20.86
N MET A 115 -1.90 -14.17 20.66
CA MET A 115 -1.68 -13.18 19.59
C MET A 115 -0.46 -12.29 19.86
N VAL A 116 0.08 -12.29 21.08
CA VAL A 116 1.29 -11.58 21.48
C VAL A 116 2.48 -12.54 21.54
N THR A 117 2.29 -13.71 22.16
CA THR A 117 3.34 -14.72 22.36
C THR A 117 2.82 -16.07 21.84
N PRO A 118 2.91 -16.32 20.52
CA PRO A 118 2.44 -17.56 19.91
C PRO A 118 3.21 -18.78 20.40
N ASN A 119 2.53 -19.91 20.48
CA ASN A 119 3.14 -21.20 20.77
C ASN A 119 3.95 -21.74 19.56
N PRO A 120 4.76 -22.81 19.70
CA PRO A 120 5.59 -23.34 18.62
C PRO A 120 4.81 -23.70 17.34
N GLN A 121 3.62 -24.31 17.46
CA GLN A 121 2.79 -24.69 16.31
C GLN A 121 2.26 -23.44 15.58
N GLN A 122 1.82 -22.42 16.31
CA GLN A 122 1.40 -21.14 15.75
C GLN A 122 2.57 -20.42 15.05
N LEU A 123 3.78 -20.49 15.62
CA LEU A 123 4.98 -19.91 15.01
C LEU A 123 5.33 -20.59 13.69
N GLU A 124 5.14 -21.90 13.56
CA GLU A 124 5.33 -22.63 12.31
C GLU A 124 4.34 -22.13 11.23
N ARG A 125 3.05 -22.03 11.56
CA ARG A 125 2.01 -21.44 10.72
C ARG A 125 2.40 -20.03 10.26
N ILE A 126 2.77 -19.16 11.21
CA ILE A 126 3.17 -17.76 10.94
C ILE A 126 4.36 -17.69 9.97
N ARG A 127 5.36 -18.58 10.14
CA ARG A 127 6.52 -18.63 9.24
C ARG A 127 6.15 -19.05 7.82
N ALA A 128 5.28 -20.07 7.68
CA ALA A 128 4.78 -20.53 6.39
C ALA A 128 3.95 -19.43 5.69
N GLU A 129 3.06 -18.77 6.41
CA GLU A 129 2.27 -17.63 5.92
C GLU A 129 3.16 -16.47 5.50
N GLY A 130 4.16 -16.10 6.31
CA GLY A 130 5.11 -15.04 5.99
C GLY A 130 5.93 -15.34 4.73
N LYS A 131 6.26 -16.62 4.45
CA LYS A 131 6.91 -17.02 3.19
C LYS A 131 5.99 -16.76 1.99
N ARG A 132 4.69 -17.12 2.09
CA ARG A 132 3.71 -16.87 1.01
C ARG A 132 3.52 -15.37 0.77
N GLN A 133 3.35 -14.57 1.82
CA GLN A 133 3.21 -13.12 1.71
C GLN A 133 4.43 -12.47 1.03
N ARG A 134 5.65 -12.84 1.42
CA ARG A 134 6.86 -12.34 0.76
C ARG A 134 6.93 -12.72 -0.72
N ALA A 135 6.49 -13.92 -1.09
CA ALA A 135 6.44 -14.33 -2.49
C ALA A 135 5.45 -13.46 -3.31
N ILE A 136 4.31 -13.07 -2.72
CA ILE A 136 3.36 -12.15 -3.37
C ILE A 136 3.96 -10.76 -3.53
N TYR A 137 4.55 -10.18 -2.49
CA TYR A 137 5.18 -8.86 -2.57
C TYR A 137 6.35 -8.81 -3.56
N ALA A 138 7.01 -9.94 -3.82
CA ALA A 138 8.09 -10.04 -4.80
C ALA A 138 7.60 -10.25 -6.25
N GLN A 139 6.29 -10.40 -6.48
CA GLN A 139 5.74 -10.56 -7.82
C GLN A 139 5.90 -9.28 -8.63
N VAL A 140 6.26 -9.44 -9.90
CA VAL A 140 6.33 -8.35 -10.88
C VAL A 140 5.55 -8.80 -12.12
N SER A 141 4.29 -8.49 -12.16
CA SER A 141 3.40 -8.77 -13.28
C SER A 141 3.44 -7.67 -14.34
N LYS A 142 2.73 -7.86 -15.44
CA LYS A 142 2.62 -6.85 -16.50
C LYS A 142 1.94 -5.60 -15.96
N ALA A 143 2.30 -4.45 -16.54
CA ALA A 143 1.63 -3.18 -16.27
C ALA A 143 0.12 -3.28 -16.54
N ILE A 144 -0.67 -2.72 -15.64
CA ILE A 144 -2.11 -2.49 -15.79
C ILE A 144 -2.32 -0.99 -15.94
N ASP A 145 -3.36 -0.57 -16.64
CA ASP A 145 -3.69 0.85 -16.75
C ASP A 145 -4.17 1.39 -15.39
N LEU A 146 -3.37 2.27 -14.80
CA LEU A 146 -3.63 2.95 -13.54
C LEU A 146 -3.89 4.45 -13.73
N SER A 147 -4.15 4.89 -14.95
CA SER A 147 -4.36 6.32 -15.30
C SER A 147 -5.52 6.97 -14.54
N ALA A 148 -6.52 6.18 -14.14
CA ALA A 148 -7.62 6.64 -13.29
C ALA A 148 -7.20 6.92 -11.82
N GLY A 149 -5.94 6.56 -11.45
CA GLY A 149 -5.43 6.68 -10.09
C GLY A 149 -6.05 5.67 -9.11
N PHE A 150 -5.74 5.86 -7.83
CA PHE A 150 -6.26 5.03 -6.73
C PHE A 150 -7.43 5.72 -6.02
N THR A 151 -8.51 4.98 -5.76
CA THR A 151 -9.59 5.40 -4.86
C THR A 151 -9.35 4.87 -3.44
N MET A 152 -10.01 5.45 -2.44
CA MET A 152 -10.01 4.87 -1.10
C MET A 152 -10.86 3.60 -1.10
N PRO A 153 -10.35 2.47 -0.58
CA PRO A 153 -11.09 1.21 -0.57
C PRO A 153 -12.29 1.22 0.37
N LEU A 154 -12.32 2.17 1.30
CA LEU A 154 -13.32 2.32 2.33
C LEU A 154 -13.39 3.78 2.79
N GLN A 155 -14.60 4.29 3.03
CA GLN A 155 -14.79 5.56 3.74
C GLN A 155 -14.92 5.31 5.24
N GLY A 156 -14.08 5.98 6.05
CA GLY A 156 -14.08 5.79 7.49
C GLY A 156 -13.04 6.65 8.20
N ARG A 157 -13.07 6.63 9.53
CA ARG A 157 -12.09 7.36 10.34
C ARG A 157 -10.77 6.60 10.37
N THR A 158 -9.68 7.24 9.97
CA THR A 158 -8.33 6.70 10.16
C THR A 158 -8.03 6.58 11.66
N THR A 159 -7.64 5.39 12.09
CA THR A 159 -7.36 5.07 13.51
C THR A 159 -5.90 4.78 13.76
N SER A 160 -5.14 4.34 12.75
CA SER A 160 -3.70 4.11 12.86
C SER A 160 -3.02 4.35 11.51
N LEU A 161 -1.91 5.08 11.55
CA LEU A 161 -1.11 5.40 10.37
C LEU A 161 -0.02 4.37 10.13
N PHE A 162 0.46 4.30 8.88
CA PHE A 162 1.66 3.56 8.52
C PHE A 162 2.88 4.04 9.33
N GLY A 163 3.74 3.10 9.67
CA GLY A 163 5.04 3.37 10.31
C GLY A 163 5.00 3.48 11.83
N HIS A 164 3.82 3.50 12.48
CA HIS A 164 3.77 3.50 13.96
C HIS A 164 4.64 2.38 14.54
N ARG A 165 5.53 2.73 15.47
CA ARG A 165 6.33 1.76 16.25
C ARG A 165 5.41 1.06 17.23
N ARG A 166 5.07 -0.21 16.94
CA ARG A 166 4.05 -0.95 17.69
C ARG A 166 4.62 -1.72 18.87
N PHE A 167 3.92 -1.62 20.00
CA PHE A 167 4.13 -2.43 21.19
C PHE A 167 2.81 -3.14 21.54
N PHE A 168 2.84 -4.46 21.57
CA PHE A 168 1.71 -5.26 22.05
C PHE A 168 2.03 -5.82 23.44
N ASN A 169 1.22 -5.48 24.45
CA ASN A 169 1.48 -5.82 25.84
C ASN A 169 2.94 -5.49 26.22
N ASP A 170 3.38 -4.27 25.90
CA ASP A 170 4.74 -3.71 26.08
C ASP A 170 5.87 -4.43 25.33
N GLN A 171 5.59 -5.46 24.56
CA GLN A 171 6.58 -6.13 23.72
C GLN A 171 6.70 -5.42 22.36
N PRO A 172 7.93 -5.06 21.92
CA PRO A 172 8.14 -4.44 20.63
C PRO A 172 7.77 -5.39 19.49
N ARG A 173 7.19 -4.84 18.44
CA ARG A 173 6.76 -5.57 17.22
C ARG A 173 7.20 -4.80 15.97
N SER A 174 7.04 -5.44 14.81
CA SER A 174 7.24 -4.75 13.53
C SER A 174 6.37 -3.50 13.44
N PRO A 175 6.88 -2.43 12.86
CA PRO A 175 6.10 -1.21 12.62
C PRO A 175 4.80 -1.50 11.88
N HIS A 176 3.83 -0.62 12.01
CA HIS A 176 2.57 -0.71 11.31
C HIS A 176 2.78 -0.62 9.80
N SER A 177 2.39 -1.65 9.04
CA SER A 177 2.66 -1.78 7.61
C SER A 177 1.57 -1.20 6.71
N GLY A 178 0.58 -0.51 7.27
CA GLY A 178 -0.54 0.01 6.49
C GLY A 178 -1.29 1.14 7.19
N LEU A 179 -2.51 1.37 6.71
CA LEU A 179 -3.48 2.32 7.24
C LEU A 179 -4.64 1.54 7.87
N ASP A 180 -5.01 1.86 9.10
CA ASP A 180 -6.20 1.28 9.73
C ASP A 180 -7.37 2.28 9.62
N ILE A 181 -8.49 1.82 9.03
CA ILE A 181 -9.70 2.60 8.79
C ILE A 181 -10.86 1.93 9.54
N ALA A 182 -11.36 2.60 10.58
CA ALA A 182 -12.48 2.08 11.36
C ALA A 182 -13.79 2.17 10.60
N ALA A 183 -14.53 1.07 10.57
CA ALA A 183 -15.89 0.99 10.05
C ALA A 183 -16.61 -0.20 10.69
N PRO A 184 -17.98 -0.18 10.71
CA PRO A 184 -18.76 -1.31 11.21
C PRO A 184 -18.47 -2.61 10.44
N THR A 185 -18.54 -3.75 11.15
CA THR A 185 -18.52 -5.06 10.50
C THR A 185 -19.58 -5.16 9.41
N GLY A 186 -19.22 -5.70 8.24
CA GLY A 186 -20.11 -5.81 7.09
C GLY A 186 -20.08 -4.60 6.14
N THR A 187 -19.31 -3.55 6.46
CA THR A 187 -19.13 -2.42 5.53
C THR A 187 -18.37 -2.90 4.27
N PRO A 188 -18.82 -2.61 3.04
CA PRO A 188 -18.16 -3.01 1.83
C PRO A 188 -16.75 -2.40 1.70
N ILE A 189 -15.82 -3.22 1.23
CA ILE A 189 -14.45 -2.83 0.85
C ILE A 189 -14.32 -3.00 -0.65
N THR A 190 -13.81 -1.99 -1.35
CA THR A 190 -13.68 -2.00 -2.81
C THR A 190 -12.22 -1.96 -3.26
N ALA A 191 -11.96 -2.48 -4.46
CA ALA A 191 -10.65 -2.38 -5.09
C ALA A 191 -10.31 -0.90 -5.43
N PRO A 192 -9.17 -0.36 -5.01
CA PRO A 192 -8.81 1.05 -5.26
C PRO A 192 -8.43 1.31 -6.72
N ALA A 193 -8.07 0.27 -7.46
CA ALA A 193 -7.68 0.28 -8.87
C ALA A 193 -7.94 -1.11 -9.46
N PRO A 194 -7.93 -1.28 -10.80
CA PRO A 194 -7.98 -2.59 -11.44
C PRO A 194 -6.82 -3.46 -10.98
N GLY A 195 -7.03 -4.79 -10.97
CA GLY A 195 -5.98 -5.73 -10.58
C GLY A 195 -6.39 -7.18 -10.72
N THR A 196 -5.47 -8.07 -10.36
CA THR A 196 -5.72 -9.50 -10.23
C THR A 196 -5.60 -9.90 -8.77
N VAL A 197 -6.54 -10.70 -8.29
CA VAL A 197 -6.48 -11.25 -6.92
C VAL A 197 -5.30 -12.21 -6.81
N ALA A 198 -4.23 -11.77 -6.13
CA ALA A 198 -3.01 -12.56 -5.97
C ALA A 198 -3.15 -13.66 -4.90
N LEU A 199 -3.95 -13.40 -3.85
CA LEU A 199 -4.23 -14.38 -2.79
C LEU A 199 -5.52 -14.03 -2.07
N VAL A 200 -6.29 -15.07 -1.71
CA VAL A 200 -7.36 -15.06 -0.71
C VAL A 200 -7.00 -16.11 0.34
N ASP A 201 -6.84 -15.72 1.61
CA ASP A 201 -6.38 -16.62 2.68
C ASP A 201 -6.93 -16.17 4.04
N ASP A 202 -6.85 -17.05 5.05
CA ASP A 202 -7.08 -16.72 6.46
C ASP A 202 -5.77 -16.85 7.22
N LEU A 203 -5.12 -15.72 7.48
CA LEU A 203 -3.79 -15.63 8.05
C LEU A 203 -3.84 -15.40 9.56
N TYR A 204 -2.91 -15.97 10.31
CA TYR A 204 -2.91 -15.96 11.77
C TYR A 204 -3.06 -14.55 12.37
N TYR A 205 -2.24 -13.60 11.93
CA TYR A 205 -2.31 -12.22 12.42
C TYR A 205 -3.29 -11.34 11.64
N ASN A 206 -3.37 -11.53 10.34
CA ASN A 206 -4.14 -10.67 9.45
C ASN A 206 -5.61 -11.10 9.36
N GLY A 207 -5.96 -12.32 9.81
CA GLY A 207 -7.28 -12.90 9.63
C GLY A 207 -7.62 -13.09 8.16
N LYS A 208 -8.89 -13.05 7.81
CA LYS A 208 -9.33 -13.12 6.42
C LYS A 208 -8.74 -11.97 5.62
N THR A 209 -7.99 -12.30 4.59
CA THR A 209 -7.11 -11.37 3.86
C THR A 209 -7.26 -11.55 2.37
N VAL A 210 -7.28 -10.45 1.64
CA VAL A 210 -7.19 -10.39 0.17
C VAL A 210 -5.94 -9.61 -0.22
N PHE A 211 -5.22 -10.10 -1.24
CA PHE A 211 -4.14 -9.38 -1.92
C PHE A 211 -4.54 -9.10 -3.36
N LEU A 212 -4.30 -7.89 -3.84
CA LEU A 212 -4.44 -7.53 -5.25
C LEU A 212 -3.08 -7.17 -5.83
N ASP A 213 -2.79 -7.69 -7.02
CA ASP A 213 -1.67 -7.33 -7.87
C ASP A 213 -2.15 -6.33 -8.95
N HIS A 214 -1.63 -5.12 -8.91
CA HIS A 214 -1.94 -4.02 -9.83
C HIS A 214 -0.88 -3.85 -10.93
N GLY A 215 0.03 -4.81 -11.06
CA GLY A 215 1.11 -4.75 -12.04
C GLY A 215 2.39 -4.10 -11.51
N GLN A 216 3.50 -4.40 -12.16
CA GLN A 216 4.82 -3.80 -11.92
C GLN A 216 5.28 -3.81 -10.46
N GLY A 217 4.91 -4.82 -9.64
CA GLY A 217 5.27 -4.91 -8.23
C GLY A 217 4.47 -3.98 -7.30
N LEU A 218 3.36 -3.43 -7.79
CA LEU A 218 2.39 -2.71 -6.96
C LEU A 218 1.35 -3.71 -6.42
N ILE A 219 1.43 -3.99 -5.12
CA ILE A 219 0.55 -4.95 -4.42
C ILE A 219 -0.21 -4.22 -3.32
N THR A 220 -1.52 -4.49 -3.21
CA THR A 220 -2.31 -4.04 -2.07
C THR A 220 -2.83 -5.21 -1.25
N MET A 221 -3.00 -5.02 0.05
CA MET A 221 -3.46 -6.03 1.00
C MET A 221 -4.57 -5.47 1.88
N TYR A 222 -5.60 -6.28 2.07
CA TYR A 222 -6.80 -5.97 2.86
C TYR A 222 -7.01 -7.03 3.91
N CYS A 223 -6.96 -6.66 5.20
CA CYS A 223 -6.98 -7.59 6.32
C CYS A 223 -8.19 -7.42 7.23
N HIS A 224 -8.35 -8.39 8.13
CA HIS A 224 -9.35 -8.43 9.19
C HIS A 224 -10.78 -8.54 8.69
N LEU A 225 -10.97 -9.04 7.45
CA LEU A 225 -12.27 -9.12 6.79
C LEU A 225 -13.23 -10.06 7.54
N SER A 226 -14.53 -9.78 7.49
CA SER A 226 -15.58 -10.74 7.87
C SER A 226 -15.91 -11.68 6.72
N GLU A 227 -15.77 -11.19 5.48
CA GLU A 227 -16.03 -11.93 4.25
C GLU A 227 -15.04 -11.51 3.16
N GLN A 228 -14.63 -12.49 2.35
CA GLN A 228 -13.85 -12.31 1.13
C GLN A 228 -14.78 -12.58 -0.05
N SER A 229 -15.07 -11.55 -0.86
CA SER A 229 -16.08 -11.61 -1.95
C SER A 229 -15.46 -11.95 -3.30
N VAL A 230 -14.19 -12.36 -3.33
CA VAL A 230 -13.40 -12.66 -4.53
C VAL A 230 -12.60 -13.93 -4.34
N THR A 231 -12.06 -14.50 -5.44
CA THR A 231 -11.22 -15.69 -5.43
C THR A 231 -9.85 -15.43 -6.06
N THR A 232 -8.82 -16.16 -5.63
CA THR A 232 -7.47 -16.07 -6.21
C THR A 232 -7.49 -16.28 -7.72
N GLY A 233 -6.81 -15.41 -8.47
CA GLY A 233 -6.76 -15.37 -9.92
C GLY A 233 -7.89 -14.55 -10.57
N GLN A 234 -8.90 -14.11 -9.82
CA GLN A 234 -9.97 -13.27 -10.35
C GLN A 234 -9.42 -11.88 -10.74
N VAL A 235 -9.80 -11.40 -11.92
CA VAL A 235 -9.59 -9.99 -12.31
C VAL A 235 -10.68 -9.15 -11.68
N VAL A 236 -10.30 -8.00 -11.14
CA VAL A 236 -11.22 -7.04 -10.51
C VAL A 236 -11.07 -5.67 -11.14
N GLU A 237 -12.18 -4.98 -11.29
CA GLU A 237 -12.25 -3.60 -11.75
C GLU A 237 -12.09 -2.62 -10.56
N GLN A 238 -11.73 -1.37 -10.86
CA GLN A 238 -11.75 -0.30 -9.84
C GLN A 238 -13.17 -0.17 -9.25
N ASN A 239 -13.25 0.02 -7.93
CA ASN A 239 -14.50 0.11 -7.14
C ASN A 239 -15.32 -1.19 -7.07
N GLN A 240 -14.85 -2.30 -7.64
CA GLN A 240 -15.48 -3.60 -7.42
C GLN A 240 -15.33 -4.02 -5.95
N GLN A 241 -16.41 -4.52 -5.33
CA GLN A 241 -16.36 -5.07 -3.98
C GLN A 241 -15.46 -6.31 -3.93
N ILE A 242 -14.54 -6.35 -2.96
CA ILE A 242 -13.59 -7.44 -2.76
C ILE A 242 -13.77 -8.14 -1.40
N GLY A 243 -14.53 -7.56 -0.49
CA GLY A 243 -14.82 -8.13 0.82
C GLY A 243 -15.60 -7.18 1.71
N LEU A 244 -15.77 -7.58 2.96
CA LEU A 244 -16.48 -6.83 3.98
C LEU A 244 -15.60 -6.62 5.21
N VAL A 245 -15.67 -5.44 5.83
CA VAL A 245 -14.99 -5.13 7.10
C VAL A 245 -15.36 -6.15 8.17
N GLY A 246 -14.38 -6.58 8.94
CA GLY A 246 -14.55 -7.50 10.05
C GLY A 246 -13.62 -7.19 11.23
N ALA A 247 -13.39 -8.23 12.04
CA ALA A 247 -12.50 -8.19 13.18
C ALA A 247 -11.77 -9.54 13.35
N THR A 248 -11.39 -10.18 12.24
CA THR A 248 -10.65 -11.47 12.25
C THR A 248 -9.16 -11.24 12.47
N GLY A 249 -8.44 -12.23 12.95
CA GLY A 249 -7.02 -12.13 13.26
C GLY A 249 -6.71 -11.32 14.53
N ARG A 250 -5.59 -10.57 14.52
CA ARG A 250 -5.07 -9.82 15.68
C ARG A 250 -5.56 -8.38 15.71
N VAL A 251 -6.71 -8.14 16.28
CA VAL A 251 -7.37 -6.82 16.33
C VAL A 251 -7.94 -6.51 17.72
N THR A 252 -8.29 -5.25 17.94
CA THR A 252 -9.02 -4.78 19.13
C THR A 252 -10.49 -4.43 18.83
N GLY A 253 -10.86 -4.34 17.55
CA GLY A 253 -12.20 -4.02 17.10
C GLY A 253 -12.31 -3.96 15.58
N PRO A 254 -13.53 -3.80 15.03
CA PRO A 254 -13.73 -3.81 13.59
C PRO A 254 -13.03 -2.64 12.87
N HIS A 255 -12.25 -2.97 11.84
CA HIS A 255 -11.58 -2.03 10.96
C HIS A 255 -11.03 -2.74 9.71
N LEU A 256 -10.73 -1.98 8.67
CA LEU A 256 -9.89 -2.40 7.57
C LEU A 256 -8.44 -2.03 7.89
N HIS A 257 -7.52 -2.99 7.86
CA HIS A 257 -6.10 -2.72 7.67
C HIS A 257 -5.79 -2.79 6.17
N TRP A 258 -5.32 -1.68 5.60
CA TRP A 258 -4.98 -1.56 4.18
C TRP A 258 -3.49 -1.25 4.01
N SER A 259 -2.77 -2.11 3.30
CA SER A 259 -1.36 -1.91 2.97
C SER A 259 -1.16 -1.73 1.47
N VAL A 260 -0.17 -0.92 1.10
CA VAL A 260 0.32 -0.75 -0.27
C VAL A 260 1.82 -1.05 -0.29
N SER A 261 2.25 -1.93 -1.18
CA SER A 261 3.65 -2.31 -1.37
C SER A 261 4.11 -1.97 -2.77
N LEU A 262 5.30 -1.41 -2.87
CA LEU A 262 6.04 -1.17 -4.11
C LEU A 262 7.36 -1.91 -4.05
N ASN A 263 7.82 -2.42 -5.21
CA ASN A 263 9.14 -3.06 -5.37
C ASN A 263 9.52 -4.04 -4.23
N GLY A 264 8.52 -4.80 -3.76
CA GLY A 264 8.74 -5.81 -2.71
C GLY A 264 8.77 -5.30 -1.29
#